data_d164c457cbc41aaaef568e3c3eb9e0ba
#
_entry.id   d164c457cbc41aaaef568e3c3eb9e0ba
#
_cell.length_a   1.000
_cell.length_b   1.000
_cell.length_c   1.000
_cell.angle_alpha   90.00
_cell.angle_beta   90.00
_cell.angle_gamma   90.00
#
_symmetry.space_group_name_H-M   'P 1'
#
loop_
_entity.id
_entity.type
_entity.pdbx_description
1 polymer ?
#
loop_
_entity_poly.entity_id
_entity_poly.type
_entity_poly.pdbx_seq_one_letter_code
_entity_poly.pdbx_strand_id
1 'polypeptide(L)'
;MFAQKNQQVLSVKTNSMKICIIFGHYNTTNSFNAAIRDTFIDEATKQGHEIDLINLFEEKEQLPFYNATVNPPPQLVLDYRKRLENSDVMFLIGSCHNLRMPSILENWVDW
;
A
#
# COMPACT_ATOMS: atom_id res chain seq x y z
N MET A 1 22.98 16.61 28.09
CA MET A 1 21.92 15.62 28.37
C MET A 1 20.62 15.94 27.66
N PHE A 2 20.06 17.12 27.82
CA PHE A 2 18.87 17.50 27.06
C PHE A 2 19.08 17.54 25.55
N ALA A 3 20.26 18.00 25.12
CA ALA A 3 20.60 18.05 23.69
C ALA A 3 20.64 16.66 23.03
N GLN A 4 21.11 15.64 23.75
CA GLN A 4 21.12 14.27 23.25
C GLN A 4 19.72 13.68 23.12
N LYS A 5 18.83 13.92 24.09
CA LYS A 5 17.42 13.48 23.99
C LYS A 5 16.71 14.17 22.82
N ASN A 6 16.95 15.46 22.63
CA ASN A 6 16.36 16.20 21.52
C ASN A 6 16.90 15.70 20.17
N GLN A 7 18.16 15.35 20.08
CA GLN A 7 18.75 14.78 18.87
C GLN A 7 18.14 13.40 18.55
N GLN A 8 17.91 12.56 19.54
CA GLN A 8 17.25 11.26 19.34
C GLN A 8 15.82 11.43 18.84
N VAL A 9 15.06 12.35 19.42
CA VAL A 9 13.68 12.64 18.99
C VAL A 9 13.68 13.19 17.56
N LEU A 10 14.59 14.08 17.22
CA LEU A 10 14.74 14.62 15.87
C LEU A 10 15.17 13.54 14.87
N SER A 11 16.07 12.64 15.27
CA SER A 11 16.50 11.52 14.45
C SER A 11 15.35 10.56 14.11
N VAL A 12 14.50 10.26 15.10
CA VAL A 12 13.29 9.45 14.88
C VAL A 12 12.32 10.16 13.92
N LYS A 13 12.14 11.47 14.06
CA LYS A 13 11.26 12.26 13.20
C LYS A 13 11.79 12.39 11.77
N THR A 14 13.13 12.42 11.59
CA THR A 14 13.73 12.49 10.25
C THR A 14 13.76 11.16 9.52
N ASN A 15 13.48 10.05 10.23
CA ASN A 15 13.38 8.70 9.64
C ASN A 15 11.96 8.43 9.13
N SER A 16 11.30 9.42 8.49
CA SER A 16 10.03 9.18 7.87
C SER A 16 10.18 8.24 6.68
N MET A 17 9.21 7.34 6.53
CA MET A 17 9.15 6.40 5.42
C MET A 17 7.96 6.72 4.54
N LYS A 18 8.07 6.36 3.27
CA LYS A 18 6.95 6.33 2.36
C LYS A 18 6.39 4.91 2.30
N ILE A 19 5.14 4.76 2.69
CA ILE A 19 4.47 3.47 2.80
C ILE A 19 3.41 3.37 1.71
N CYS A 20 3.57 2.38 0.82
CA CYS A 20 2.57 2.09 -0.20
C CYS A 20 1.61 1.02 0.34
N ILE A 21 0.34 1.37 0.49
CA ILE A 21 -0.70 0.46 0.95
C ILE A 21 -1.51 0.01 -0.25
N ILE A 22 -1.61 -1.30 -0.45
CA ILE A 22 -2.46 -1.90 -1.48
C ILE A 22 -3.64 -2.55 -0.80
N PHE A 23 -4.82 -1.97 -0.99
CA PHE A 23 -6.07 -2.41 -0.37
C PHE A 23 -6.93 -3.14 -1.38
N GLY A 24 -7.22 -4.40 -1.08
CA GLY A 24 -7.96 -5.29 -1.98
C GLY A 24 -9.20 -5.91 -1.35
N HIS A 25 -10.11 -5.09 -0.82
CA HIS A 25 -11.39 -5.56 -0.30
C HIS A 25 -12.54 -4.80 -1.00
N TYR A 26 -13.59 -5.51 -1.39
CA TYR A 26 -14.70 -4.93 -2.13
C TYR A 26 -15.49 -3.90 -1.33
N ASN A 27 -15.62 -4.07 -0.02
CA ASN A 27 -16.23 -3.09 0.85
C ASN A 27 -15.15 -2.14 1.37
N THR A 28 -15.01 -0.99 0.70
CA THR A 28 -13.90 -0.07 0.91
C THR A 28 -14.11 0.89 2.07
N THR A 29 -15.29 0.93 2.67
CA THR A 29 -15.62 1.89 3.72
C THR A 29 -16.14 1.28 5.01
N ASN A 30 -16.88 0.18 4.94
CA ASN A 30 -17.57 -0.38 6.08
C ASN A 30 -17.25 -1.88 6.24
N SER A 31 -15.97 -2.17 6.44
CA SER A 31 -15.48 -3.53 6.67
C SER A 31 -14.37 -3.51 7.71
N PHE A 32 -14.10 -4.68 8.30
CA PHE A 32 -12.99 -4.84 9.23
C PHE A 32 -11.65 -4.48 8.57
N ASN A 33 -11.47 -4.89 7.30
CA ASN A 33 -10.27 -4.55 6.54
C ASN A 33 -10.12 -3.06 6.31
N ALA A 34 -11.21 -2.36 6.03
CA ALA A 34 -11.20 -0.89 5.91
C ALA A 34 -10.82 -0.23 7.23
N ALA A 35 -11.31 -0.75 8.36
CA ALA A 35 -10.95 -0.25 9.68
C ALA A 35 -9.46 -0.44 9.97
N ILE A 36 -8.89 -1.58 9.62
CA ILE A 36 -7.44 -1.83 9.74
C ILE A 36 -6.65 -0.82 8.91
N ARG A 37 -7.05 -0.64 7.65
CA ARG A 37 -6.43 0.35 6.75
C ARG A 37 -6.44 1.73 7.36
N ASP A 38 -7.61 2.20 7.79
CA ASP A 38 -7.79 3.56 8.29
C ASP A 38 -7.02 3.78 9.59
N THR A 39 -7.04 2.81 10.50
CA THR A 39 -6.27 2.86 11.74
C THR A 39 -4.76 2.92 11.47
N PHE A 40 -4.29 2.11 10.53
CA PHE A 40 -2.87 2.11 10.15
C PHE A 40 -2.47 3.46 9.55
N ILE A 41 -3.28 3.99 8.62
CA ILE A 41 -3.01 5.29 7.98
C ILE A 41 -2.97 6.40 9.03
N ASP A 42 -3.94 6.42 9.92
CA ASP A 42 -4.01 7.44 10.98
C ASP A 42 -2.77 7.41 11.87
N GLU A 43 -2.39 6.24 12.34
CA GLU A 43 -1.23 6.08 13.21
C GLU A 43 0.09 6.38 12.49
N ALA A 44 0.27 5.87 11.28
CA ALA A 44 1.47 6.12 10.51
C ALA A 44 1.63 7.60 10.18
N THR A 45 0.53 8.28 9.84
CA THR A 45 0.54 9.72 9.57
C THR A 45 0.90 10.53 10.80
N LYS A 46 0.38 10.15 11.97
CA LYS A 46 0.73 10.79 13.25
C LYS A 46 2.22 10.67 13.56
N GLN A 47 2.83 9.57 13.15
CA GLN A 47 4.27 9.34 13.34
C GLN A 47 5.14 9.99 12.25
N GLY A 48 4.55 10.71 11.32
CA GLY A 48 5.27 11.47 10.31
C GLY A 48 5.62 10.69 9.04
N HIS A 49 5.00 9.52 8.83
CA HIS A 49 5.19 8.76 7.61
C HIS A 49 4.26 9.25 6.49
N GLU A 50 4.70 9.08 5.26
CA GLU A 50 3.93 9.41 4.07
C GLU A 50 3.21 8.17 3.56
N ILE A 51 1.94 8.31 3.19
CA ILE A 51 1.10 7.20 2.73
C ILE A 51 0.77 7.38 1.24
N ASP A 52 1.01 6.33 0.48
CA ASP A 52 0.51 6.18 -0.89
C ASP A 52 -0.49 5.03 -0.90
N LEU A 53 -1.79 5.35 -0.96
CA LEU A 53 -2.85 4.36 -0.92
C LEU A 53 -3.31 3.97 -2.33
N ILE A 54 -3.26 2.67 -2.62
CA ILE A 54 -3.84 2.08 -3.81
C ILE A 54 -5.05 1.27 -3.37
N ASN A 55 -6.25 1.77 -3.67
CA ASN A 55 -7.49 1.09 -3.37
C ASN A 55 -8.01 0.41 -4.64
N LEU A 56 -7.73 -0.88 -4.78
CA LEU A 56 -7.90 -1.59 -6.05
C LEU A 56 -9.34 -1.60 -6.56
N PHE A 57 -10.33 -1.64 -5.67
CA PHE A 57 -11.74 -1.63 -6.08
C PHE A 57 -12.27 -0.25 -6.45
N GLU A 58 -11.56 0.83 -6.08
CA GLU A 58 -11.96 2.20 -6.37
C GLU A 58 -11.14 2.83 -7.51
N GLU A 59 -10.12 2.14 -8.01
CA GLU A 59 -9.34 2.64 -9.14
C GLU A 59 -10.21 2.73 -10.41
N LYS A 60 -10.11 3.85 -11.12
CA LYS A 60 -10.87 4.07 -12.36
C LYS A 60 -10.50 3.09 -13.46
N GLU A 61 -9.22 2.77 -13.55
CA GLU A 61 -8.69 1.80 -14.49
C GLU A 61 -8.32 0.53 -13.74
N GLN A 62 -8.88 -0.60 -14.19
CA GLN A 62 -8.63 -1.90 -13.59
C GLN A 62 -7.56 -2.65 -14.36
N LEU A 63 -6.70 -3.38 -13.64
CA LEU A 63 -5.74 -4.27 -14.28
C LEU A 63 -6.46 -5.40 -14.99
N PRO A 64 -6.06 -5.73 -16.23
CA PRO A 64 -6.51 -6.97 -16.86
C PRO A 64 -5.99 -8.18 -16.07
N PHE A 65 -6.57 -9.35 -16.31
CA PHE A 65 -5.99 -10.57 -15.77
C PHE A 65 -4.57 -10.74 -16.28
N TYR A 66 -3.70 -11.18 -15.38
CA TYR A 66 -2.30 -11.37 -15.71
C TYR A 66 -2.12 -12.31 -16.89
N ASN A 67 -1.27 -11.91 -17.81
CA ASN A 67 -0.88 -12.72 -18.95
C ASN A 67 0.60 -12.46 -19.24
N ALA A 68 1.42 -13.47 -19.00
CA ALA A 68 2.87 -13.38 -19.15
C ALA A 68 3.34 -13.09 -20.58
N THR A 69 2.46 -13.30 -21.58
CA THR A 69 2.80 -13.04 -22.98
C THR A 69 2.65 -11.59 -23.39
N VAL A 70 2.02 -10.76 -22.54
CA VAL A 70 1.84 -9.34 -22.83
C VAL A 70 3.15 -8.59 -22.58
N ASN A 71 3.76 -8.10 -23.65
CA ASN A 71 5.03 -7.37 -23.60
C ASN A 71 5.04 -6.27 -24.68
N PRO A 72 5.18 -4.98 -24.30
CA PRO A 72 5.36 -4.50 -22.93
C PRO A 72 4.11 -4.66 -22.08
N PRO A 73 4.24 -4.65 -20.73
CA PRO A 73 3.08 -4.71 -19.85
C PRO A 73 2.22 -3.45 -20.01
N PRO A 74 0.94 -3.49 -19.60
CA PRO A 74 0.09 -2.30 -19.62
C PRO A 74 0.70 -1.12 -18.88
N GLN A 75 0.41 0.09 -19.34
CA GLN A 75 0.95 1.31 -18.72
C GLN A 75 0.60 1.40 -17.23
N LEU A 76 -0.59 0.98 -16.84
CA LEU A 76 -1.02 0.96 -15.45
C LEU A 76 -0.08 0.13 -14.56
N VAL A 77 0.40 -1.01 -15.08
CA VAL A 77 1.39 -1.86 -14.38
C VAL A 77 2.69 -1.10 -14.17
N LEU A 78 3.16 -0.39 -15.19
CA LEU A 78 4.39 0.40 -15.10
C LEU A 78 4.23 1.53 -14.09
N ASP A 79 3.05 2.16 -14.04
CA ASP A 79 2.75 3.22 -13.08
C ASP A 79 2.76 2.68 -11.64
N TYR A 80 2.16 1.52 -11.40
CA TYR A 80 2.20 0.88 -10.08
C TYR A 80 3.62 0.49 -9.68
N ARG A 81 4.41 -0.06 -10.60
CA ARG A 81 5.81 -0.40 -10.32
C ARG A 81 6.60 0.82 -9.88
N LYS A 82 6.39 1.94 -10.56
CA LYS A 82 7.06 3.19 -10.22
C LYS A 82 6.67 3.69 -8.82
N ARG A 83 5.40 3.57 -8.46
CA ARG A 83 4.93 3.92 -7.11
C ARG A 83 5.59 3.05 -6.06
N LEU A 84 5.75 1.75 -6.32
CA LEU A 84 6.46 0.84 -5.42
C LEU A 84 7.95 1.18 -5.31
N GLU A 85 8.61 1.46 -6.42
CA GLU A 85 10.02 1.84 -6.44
C GLU A 85 10.28 3.11 -5.61
N ASN A 86 9.32 4.02 -5.58
CA ASN A 86 9.38 5.25 -4.80
C ASN A 86 8.96 5.07 -3.34
N SER A 87 8.62 3.87 -2.92
CA SER A 87 8.19 3.57 -1.55
C SER A 87 9.26 2.79 -0.79
N ASP A 88 9.29 2.96 0.51
CA ASP A 88 10.20 2.22 1.40
C ASP A 88 9.58 0.92 1.88
N VAL A 89 8.25 0.89 1.99
CA VAL A 89 7.50 -0.26 2.52
C VAL A 89 6.25 -0.47 1.67
N MET A 90 5.94 -1.74 1.43
CA MET A 90 4.69 -2.17 0.82
C MET A 90 3.85 -2.92 1.86
N PHE A 91 2.60 -2.54 1.99
CA PHE A 91 1.66 -3.16 2.93
C PHE A 91 0.40 -3.60 2.20
N LEU A 92 0.16 -4.91 2.16
CA LEU A 92 -1.02 -5.50 1.52
C LEU A 92 -2.12 -5.74 2.56
N ILE A 93 -3.32 -5.26 2.28
CA ILE A 93 -4.50 -5.47 3.14
C ILE A 93 -5.61 -6.11 2.31
N GLY A 94 -6.11 -7.24 2.78
CA GLY A 94 -7.21 -7.95 2.14
C GLY A 94 -7.69 -9.13 2.97
N SER A 95 -8.87 -9.63 2.64
CA SER A 95 -9.44 -10.81 3.28
C SER A 95 -8.73 -12.08 2.81
N CYS A 96 -8.80 -13.12 3.63
CA CYS A 96 -8.38 -14.46 3.23
C CYS A 96 -9.56 -15.19 2.58
N HIS A 97 -9.38 -15.62 1.33
CA HIS A 97 -10.37 -16.43 0.60
C HIS A 97 -9.75 -17.76 0.23
N ASN A 98 -10.37 -18.86 0.67
CA ASN A 98 -9.88 -20.22 0.39
C ASN A 98 -8.40 -20.38 0.76
N LEU A 99 -7.98 -19.85 1.91
CA LEU A 99 -6.58 -19.84 2.40
C LEU A 99 -5.62 -19.07 1.49
N ARG A 100 -6.13 -18.12 0.70
CA ARG A 100 -5.34 -17.33 -0.27
C ARG A 100 -5.73 -15.87 -0.19
N MET A 101 -4.91 -15.02 -0.77
CA MET A 101 -5.25 -13.62 -0.98
C MET A 101 -6.47 -13.48 -1.88
N PRO A 102 -7.26 -12.39 -1.77
CA PRO A 102 -8.31 -12.11 -2.74
C PRO A 102 -7.76 -12.05 -4.16
N SER A 103 -8.56 -12.48 -5.13
CA SER A 103 -8.15 -12.54 -6.54
C SER A 103 -7.59 -11.22 -7.06
N ILE A 104 -8.17 -10.10 -6.64
CA ILE A 104 -7.72 -8.78 -7.08
C ILE A 104 -6.29 -8.48 -6.59
N LEU A 105 -5.93 -8.90 -5.38
CA LEU A 105 -4.57 -8.76 -4.86
C LEU A 105 -3.61 -9.73 -5.53
N GLU A 106 -4.02 -10.98 -5.73
CA GLU A 106 -3.20 -11.97 -6.44
C GLU A 106 -2.88 -11.49 -7.85
N ASN A 107 -3.88 -10.99 -8.58
CA ASN A 107 -3.68 -10.47 -9.92
C ASN A 107 -2.71 -9.27 -9.92
N TRP A 108 -2.86 -8.39 -8.94
CA TRP A 108 -1.98 -7.24 -8.80
C TRP A 108 -0.53 -7.65 -8.53
N VAL A 109 -0.32 -8.66 -7.68
CA VAL A 109 1.02 -9.18 -7.36
C VAL A 109 1.65 -9.90 -8.56
N ASP A 110 0.83 -10.60 -9.37
CA ASP A 110 1.30 -11.33 -10.54
C ASP A 110 1.87 -10.40 -11.64
N TRP A 111 1.33 -9.20 -11.76
CA TRP A 111 1.85 -8.19 -12.66
C TRP A 111 3.13 -7.56 -12.10
#